data_df303f549e7499105743eb573eddd3e9
#
_entry.id   df303f549e7499105743eb573eddd3e9
#
_cell.length_a   1.000
_cell.length_b   1.000
_cell.length_c   1.000
_cell.angle_alpha   90.00
_cell.angle_beta   90.00
_cell.angle_gamma   90.00
#
_symmetry.space_group_name_H-M   'P 1'
#
loop_
_entity.id
_entity.type
_entity.pdbx_description
1 polymer ?
#
loop_
_entity_poly.entity_id
_entity_poly.type
_entity_poly.pdbx_seq_one_letter_code
_entity_poly.pdbx_strand_id
1 'polypeptide(L)'
;FDNSEFLKKLKDRGFIIPRENFSNYPYTALSLPSMLNMQYMNFLSEEMGKESNDLKPLKVLREKNSVMKNLKSINYYIISFYSGADNVPIDIDEKLCKSDTRRDEILCTFSEIPELSKRVPEPLFVYSHMSLPHDPYIFDRDGNSVIFDFKNLNEERDYYLEQLKFTNSKTIELIDLIIKDKSRTSIIILQSDHGQRIGIDWENPTNDMVVKSLNNFNAYYLPGVEKDIIYDGMTPVNTFRTIFNAYFNQEFEILEDRHFWVSSDREPYKFIEVTDIINELSETNDR
;
A
#
# COMPACT_ATOMS: atom_id res chain seq x y z
N PHE A 1 7.14 10.49 16.01
CA PHE A 1 6.10 11.36 15.42
C PHE A 1 4.73 10.80 15.76
N ASP A 2 3.86 11.62 16.30
CA ASP A 2 2.50 11.25 16.65
C ASP A 2 1.57 11.48 15.43
N ASN A 3 0.98 10.40 14.90
CA ASN A 3 0.02 10.43 13.80
C ASN A 3 -1.45 10.27 14.25
N SER A 4 -1.70 10.35 15.56
CA SER A 4 -3.02 10.11 16.18
C SER A 4 -4.13 11.00 15.61
N GLU A 5 -3.83 12.26 15.28
CA GLU A 5 -4.80 13.18 14.68
C GLU A 5 -5.28 12.69 13.30
N PHE A 6 -4.38 12.18 12.46
CA PHE A 6 -4.73 11.62 11.16
C PHE A 6 -5.59 10.36 11.32
N LEU A 7 -5.18 9.46 12.22
CA LEU A 7 -5.94 8.24 12.52
C LEU A 7 -7.34 8.56 13.05
N LYS A 8 -7.44 9.56 13.93
CA LYS A 8 -8.74 10.05 14.42
C LYS A 8 -9.61 10.58 13.29
N LYS A 9 -9.08 11.41 12.39
CA LYS A 9 -9.81 11.94 11.23
C LYS A 9 -10.35 10.84 10.34
N LEU A 10 -9.62 9.74 10.15
CA LEU A 10 -10.09 8.57 9.41
C LEU A 10 -11.22 7.83 10.15
N LYS A 11 -11.04 7.57 11.45
CA LYS A 11 -12.07 6.92 12.29
C LYS A 11 -13.36 7.73 12.31
N ASP A 12 -13.28 9.06 12.43
CA ASP A 12 -14.43 9.95 12.40
C ASP A 12 -15.20 9.89 11.06
N ARG A 13 -14.57 9.44 9.97
CA ARG A 13 -15.16 9.19 8.65
C ARG A 13 -15.65 7.76 8.43
N GLY A 14 -15.54 6.92 9.46
CA GLY A 14 -16.02 5.54 9.43
C GLY A 14 -15.00 4.50 8.94
N PHE A 15 -13.73 4.87 8.83
CA PHE A 15 -12.69 3.90 8.53
C PHE A 15 -12.46 2.93 9.69
N ILE A 16 -12.24 1.67 9.35
CA ILE A 16 -11.73 0.64 10.22
C ILE A 16 -10.20 0.66 10.10
N ILE A 17 -9.49 0.77 11.21
CA ILE A 17 -8.04 0.76 11.27
C ILE A 17 -7.64 -0.31 12.27
N PRO A 18 -7.05 -1.43 11.81
CA PRO A 18 -6.50 -2.44 12.70
C PRO A 18 -5.47 -1.82 13.65
N ARG A 19 -5.37 -2.33 14.86
CA ARG A 19 -4.36 -1.85 15.84
C ARG A 19 -2.97 -2.27 15.43
N GLU A 20 -2.84 -3.47 14.88
CA GLU A 20 -1.61 -4.04 14.38
C GLU A 20 -1.65 -4.09 12.85
N ASN A 21 -0.65 -3.50 12.23
CA ASN A 21 -0.54 -3.44 10.78
C ASN A 21 0.89 -3.78 10.36
N PHE A 22 1.07 -4.91 9.73
CA PHE A 22 2.36 -5.34 9.22
C PHE A 22 2.22 -5.88 7.79
N SER A 23 3.16 -5.49 6.93
CA SER A 23 3.25 -6.02 5.57
C SER A 23 3.82 -7.44 5.55
N ASN A 24 3.52 -8.18 4.48
CA ASN A 24 4.09 -9.50 4.30
C ASN A 24 5.58 -9.46 3.91
N TYR A 25 6.03 -8.35 3.30
CA TYR A 25 7.41 -8.16 2.82
C TYR A 25 7.84 -6.70 2.99
N PRO A 26 9.17 -6.43 3.13
CA PRO A 26 9.70 -5.08 3.34
C PRO A 26 9.97 -4.30 2.04
N TYR A 27 9.60 -4.84 0.87
CA TYR A 27 9.87 -4.25 -0.44
C TYR A 27 8.64 -4.21 -1.33
N THR A 28 8.44 -3.10 -2.03
CA THR A 28 7.39 -2.88 -3.04
C THR A 28 7.34 -4.00 -4.09
N ALA A 29 8.51 -4.46 -4.56
CA ALA A 29 8.61 -5.49 -5.59
C ALA A 29 7.98 -6.83 -5.18
N LEU A 30 7.89 -7.13 -3.88
CA LEU A 30 7.28 -8.33 -3.31
C LEU A 30 5.87 -8.05 -2.77
N SER A 31 5.69 -6.94 -2.09
CA SER A 31 4.43 -6.60 -1.41
C SER A 31 3.28 -6.37 -2.39
N LEU A 32 3.50 -5.58 -3.45
CA LEU A 32 2.44 -5.31 -4.42
C LEU A 32 1.98 -6.56 -5.19
N PRO A 33 2.88 -7.40 -5.77
CA PRO A 33 2.41 -8.62 -6.41
C PRO A 33 1.77 -9.60 -5.44
N SER A 34 2.22 -9.68 -4.17
CA SER A 34 1.58 -10.52 -3.16
C SER A 34 0.14 -10.08 -2.88
N MET A 35 -0.07 -8.80 -2.57
CA MET A 35 -1.39 -8.23 -2.33
C MET A 35 -2.31 -8.37 -3.55
N LEU A 36 -1.83 -7.97 -4.74
CA LEU A 36 -2.62 -7.96 -5.97
C LEU A 36 -2.91 -9.35 -6.55
N ASN A 37 -2.15 -10.38 -6.16
CA ASN A 37 -2.46 -11.77 -6.51
C ASN A 37 -3.08 -12.55 -5.33
N MET A 38 -3.22 -11.91 -4.16
CA MET A 38 -3.78 -12.57 -2.98
C MET A 38 -3.00 -13.85 -2.59
N GLN A 39 -1.67 -13.82 -2.77
CA GLN A 39 -0.79 -14.98 -2.64
C GLN A 39 0.60 -14.59 -2.16
N TYR A 40 1.22 -15.42 -1.35
CA TYR A 40 2.63 -15.26 -0.99
C TYR A 40 3.54 -15.47 -2.20
N MET A 41 4.66 -14.72 -2.24
CA MET A 41 5.65 -14.83 -3.33
C MET A 41 6.73 -15.89 -3.07
N ASN A 42 6.64 -16.62 -1.95
CA ASN A 42 7.68 -17.55 -1.50
C ASN A 42 7.92 -18.74 -2.46
N PHE A 43 6.92 -19.13 -3.24
CA PHE A 43 7.06 -20.16 -4.27
C PHE A 43 8.14 -19.82 -5.32
N LEU A 44 8.40 -18.53 -5.54
CA LEU A 44 9.44 -18.08 -6.45
C LEU A 44 10.86 -18.46 -6.00
N SER A 45 11.05 -18.76 -4.72
CA SER A 45 12.32 -19.31 -4.21
C SER A 45 12.69 -20.64 -4.87
N GLU A 46 11.70 -21.49 -5.13
CA GLU A 46 11.88 -22.79 -5.79
C GLU A 46 12.00 -22.64 -7.31
N GLU A 47 11.18 -21.77 -7.92
CA GLU A 47 11.16 -21.56 -9.36
C GLU A 47 12.38 -20.82 -9.90
N MET A 48 12.82 -19.80 -9.18
CA MET A 48 13.90 -18.89 -9.60
C MET A 48 15.25 -19.21 -8.98
N GLY A 49 15.27 -19.92 -7.84
CA GLY A 49 16.45 -20.10 -6.99
C GLY A 49 16.67 -18.90 -6.06
N LYS A 50 17.13 -19.19 -4.85
CA LYS A 50 17.31 -18.19 -3.77
C LYS A 50 18.32 -17.08 -4.12
N GLU A 51 19.32 -17.40 -4.94
CA GLU A 51 20.38 -16.48 -5.35
C GLU A 51 20.04 -15.67 -6.63
N SER A 52 18.84 -15.87 -7.18
CA SER A 52 18.41 -15.14 -8.39
C SER A 52 18.11 -13.68 -8.07
N ASN A 53 18.54 -12.78 -8.94
CA ASN A 53 18.23 -11.35 -8.88
C ASN A 53 17.28 -10.90 -10.01
N ASP A 54 16.68 -11.82 -10.75
CA ASP A 54 15.76 -11.51 -11.84
C ASP A 54 14.38 -11.09 -11.28
N LEU A 55 14.08 -9.80 -11.32
CA LEU A 55 12.81 -9.23 -10.87
C LEU A 55 11.67 -9.34 -11.91
N LYS A 56 11.92 -9.88 -13.11
CA LYS A 56 10.89 -9.98 -14.15
C LYS A 56 9.66 -10.79 -13.73
N PRO A 57 9.77 -11.93 -13.04
CA PRO A 57 8.60 -12.68 -12.57
C PRO A 57 7.70 -11.84 -11.66
N LEU A 58 8.29 -11.12 -10.70
CA LEU A 58 7.56 -10.21 -9.80
C LEU A 58 6.89 -9.07 -10.56
N LYS A 59 7.59 -8.51 -11.55
CA LYS A 59 7.02 -7.48 -12.42
C LYS A 59 5.81 -8.01 -13.19
N VAL A 60 5.92 -9.19 -13.79
CA VAL A 60 4.81 -9.82 -14.54
C VAL A 60 3.62 -10.09 -13.62
N LEU A 61 3.84 -10.63 -12.42
CA LEU A 61 2.79 -10.88 -11.44
C LEU A 61 2.08 -9.60 -10.98
N ARG A 62 2.80 -8.49 -10.85
CA ARG A 62 2.20 -7.20 -10.54
C ARG A 62 1.40 -6.62 -11.70
N GLU A 63 1.96 -6.68 -12.91
CA GLU A 63 1.35 -6.12 -14.12
C GLU A 63 0.10 -6.91 -14.56
N LYS A 64 0.11 -8.25 -14.42
CA LYS A 64 -0.98 -9.16 -14.80
C LYS A 64 -1.53 -9.85 -13.56
N ASN A 65 -2.09 -9.07 -12.65
CA ASN A 65 -2.48 -9.57 -11.35
C ASN A 65 -3.92 -10.13 -11.31
N SER A 66 -4.15 -10.97 -10.30
CA SER A 66 -5.43 -11.67 -10.11
C SER A 66 -6.57 -10.75 -9.72
N VAL A 67 -6.32 -9.70 -8.94
CA VAL A 67 -7.35 -8.75 -8.50
C VAL A 67 -7.98 -8.07 -9.71
N MET A 68 -7.18 -7.47 -10.58
CA MET A 68 -7.70 -6.79 -11.78
C MET A 68 -8.34 -7.75 -12.76
N LYS A 69 -7.77 -8.95 -12.94
CA LYS A 69 -8.35 -10.01 -13.77
C LYS A 69 -9.74 -10.40 -13.26
N ASN A 70 -9.91 -10.60 -11.96
CA ASN A 70 -11.20 -10.94 -11.37
C ASN A 70 -12.21 -9.79 -11.55
N LEU A 71 -11.82 -8.56 -11.29
CA LEU A 71 -12.69 -7.40 -11.46
C LEU A 71 -13.11 -7.20 -12.93
N LYS A 72 -12.19 -7.38 -13.89
CA LYS A 72 -12.54 -7.35 -15.32
C LYS A 72 -13.52 -8.45 -15.70
N SER A 73 -13.42 -9.65 -15.13
CA SER A 73 -14.34 -10.74 -15.43
C SER A 73 -15.79 -10.46 -15.05
N ILE A 74 -16.01 -9.47 -14.18
CA ILE A 74 -17.32 -8.97 -13.76
C ILE A 74 -17.59 -7.53 -14.23
N ASN A 75 -16.95 -7.14 -15.35
CA ASN A 75 -17.14 -5.90 -16.08
C ASN A 75 -16.77 -4.61 -15.35
N TYR A 76 -15.85 -4.64 -14.39
CA TYR A 76 -15.28 -3.42 -13.85
C TYR A 76 -14.44 -2.69 -14.88
N TYR A 77 -14.64 -1.38 -14.99
CA TYR A 77 -13.72 -0.48 -15.68
C TYR A 77 -12.55 -0.17 -14.75
N ILE A 78 -11.33 -0.36 -15.21
CA ILE A 78 -10.12 -0.26 -14.39
C ILE A 78 -9.29 0.93 -14.80
N ILE A 79 -9.08 1.86 -13.87
CA ILE A 79 -8.22 3.03 -14.05
C ILE A 79 -7.01 2.91 -13.13
N SER A 80 -5.84 3.19 -13.67
CA SER A 80 -4.63 3.36 -12.90
C SER A 80 -3.97 4.71 -13.15
N PHE A 81 -3.14 5.14 -12.22
CA PHE A 81 -2.49 6.44 -12.26
C PHE A 81 -0.98 6.32 -12.37
N TYR A 82 -0.37 7.25 -13.14
CA TYR A 82 1.01 7.63 -12.93
C TYR A 82 1.05 8.49 -11.66
N SER A 83 1.72 8.01 -10.63
CA SER A 83 1.69 8.64 -9.30
C SER A 83 3.07 8.67 -8.65
N GLY A 84 4.08 8.91 -9.47
CA GLY A 84 5.46 9.00 -9.07
C GLY A 84 6.18 7.65 -8.99
N ALA A 85 5.53 6.56 -9.37
CA ALA A 85 6.13 5.23 -9.46
C ALA A 85 5.80 4.58 -10.80
N ASP A 86 6.79 3.90 -11.41
CA ASP A 86 6.61 3.15 -12.67
C ASP A 86 5.89 1.80 -12.49
N ASN A 87 5.27 1.60 -11.34
CA ASN A 87 4.74 0.32 -10.88
C ASN A 87 3.26 0.14 -11.22
N VAL A 88 2.86 0.44 -12.46
CA VAL A 88 1.46 0.41 -12.88
C VAL A 88 1.12 -0.92 -13.54
N PRO A 89 0.00 -1.56 -13.15
CA PRO A 89 -0.54 -2.70 -13.87
C PRO A 89 -0.80 -2.38 -15.34
N ILE A 90 -0.74 -3.39 -16.22
CA ILE A 90 -0.97 -3.23 -17.65
C ILE A 90 -2.35 -3.70 -18.10
N ASP A 91 -3.02 -4.53 -17.31
CA ASP A 91 -4.37 -5.00 -17.61
C ASP A 91 -5.43 -4.01 -17.07
N ILE A 92 -5.40 -2.80 -17.65
CA ILE A 92 -6.23 -1.66 -17.27
C ILE A 92 -6.91 -1.06 -18.51
N ASP A 93 -7.98 -0.32 -18.31
CA ASP A 93 -8.71 0.35 -19.38
C ASP A 93 -8.14 1.74 -19.66
N GLU A 94 -7.72 2.46 -18.62
CA GLU A 94 -7.17 3.80 -18.75
C GLU A 94 -6.02 4.05 -17.76
N LYS A 95 -5.02 4.83 -18.19
CA LYS A 95 -3.90 5.27 -17.37
C LYS A 95 -3.79 6.79 -17.42
N LEU A 96 -3.93 7.42 -16.26
CA LEU A 96 -4.04 8.87 -16.13
C LEU A 96 -2.82 9.52 -15.48
N CYS A 97 -2.76 10.83 -15.56
CA CYS A 97 -1.79 11.68 -14.88
C CYS A 97 -0.33 11.50 -15.29
N LYS A 98 -0.06 11.13 -16.56
CA LYS A 98 1.32 11.12 -17.06
C LYS A 98 1.85 12.56 -17.15
N SER A 99 2.99 12.82 -16.53
CA SER A 99 3.68 14.12 -16.54
C SER A 99 5.19 13.94 -16.63
N ASP A 100 5.91 15.05 -16.85
CA ASP A 100 7.36 15.06 -16.88
C ASP A 100 7.96 15.05 -15.47
N THR A 101 7.18 15.35 -14.45
CA THR A 101 7.63 15.35 -13.07
C THR A 101 6.75 14.46 -12.17
N ARG A 102 7.40 13.75 -11.25
CA ARG A 102 6.75 12.97 -10.20
C ARG A 102 5.77 13.81 -9.38
N ARG A 103 6.14 15.07 -9.15
CA ARG A 103 5.31 16.01 -8.39
C ARG A 103 3.98 16.27 -9.08
N ASP A 104 4.02 16.55 -10.38
CA ASP A 104 2.82 16.84 -11.16
C ASP A 104 1.93 15.60 -11.33
N GLU A 105 2.52 14.41 -11.48
CA GLU A 105 1.79 13.14 -11.49
C GLU A 105 1.00 12.95 -10.19
N ILE A 106 1.62 13.20 -9.03
CA ILE A 106 1.00 13.06 -7.72
C ILE A 106 -0.13 14.09 -7.53
N LEU A 107 0.12 15.36 -7.85
CA LEU A 107 -0.90 16.41 -7.73
C LEU A 107 -2.08 16.16 -8.66
N CYS A 108 -1.82 15.75 -9.90
CA CYS A 108 -2.85 15.34 -10.85
C CYS A 108 -3.68 14.17 -10.27
N THR A 109 -3.04 13.16 -9.67
CA THR A 109 -3.74 12.01 -9.09
C THR A 109 -4.73 12.43 -8.00
N PHE A 110 -4.32 13.30 -7.07
CA PHE A 110 -5.23 13.82 -6.05
C PHE A 110 -6.40 14.64 -6.61
N SER A 111 -6.20 15.35 -7.73
CA SER A 111 -7.26 16.15 -8.36
C SER A 111 -8.19 15.31 -9.25
N GLU A 112 -7.69 14.28 -9.92
CA GLU A 112 -8.46 13.50 -10.90
C GLU A 112 -9.33 12.42 -10.29
N ILE A 113 -8.87 11.74 -9.22
CA ILE A 113 -9.63 10.64 -8.60
C ILE A 113 -11.06 11.06 -8.23
N PRO A 114 -11.33 12.21 -7.59
CA PRO A 114 -12.69 12.62 -7.24
C PRO A 114 -13.59 12.91 -8.44
N GLU A 115 -12.99 13.21 -9.58
CA GLU A 115 -13.75 13.58 -10.81
C GLU A 115 -14.16 12.35 -11.64
N LEU A 116 -13.60 11.16 -11.35
CA LEU A 116 -13.86 9.94 -12.11
C LEU A 116 -15.32 9.51 -12.07
N SER A 117 -16.01 9.70 -10.95
CA SER A 117 -17.42 9.38 -10.79
C SER A 117 -18.32 10.08 -11.81
N LYS A 118 -17.92 11.26 -12.29
CA LYS A 118 -18.69 12.10 -13.22
C LYS A 118 -18.54 11.69 -14.69
N ARG A 119 -17.47 10.96 -15.03
CA ARG A 119 -17.11 10.71 -16.44
C ARG A 119 -16.92 9.24 -16.80
N VAL A 120 -16.80 8.37 -15.82
CA VAL A 120 -16.52 6.94 -16.05
C VAL A 120 -17.74 6.11 -15.66
N PRO A 121 -18.15 5.11 -16.47
CA PRO A 121 -19.26 4.25 -16.12
C PRO A 121 -18.96 3.35 -14.90
N GLU A 122 -20.02 2.85 -14.28
CA GLU A 122 -19.93 1.82 -13.23
C GLU A 122 -19.98 0.42 -13.84
N PRO A 123 -19.44 -0.59 -13.14
CA PRO A 123 -18.63 -0.47 -11.93
C PRO A 123 -17.18 -0.02 -12.23
N LEU A 124 -16.57 0.71 -11.30
CA LEU A 124 -15.24 1.30 -11.47
C LEU A 124 -14.28 0.82 -10.37
N PHE A 125 -13.08 0.42 -10.77
CA PHE A 125 -11.95 0.19 -9.86
C PHE A 125 -10.83 1.19 -10.16
N VAL A 126 -10.39 1.91 -9.13
CA VAL A 126 -9.29 2.88 -9.21
C VAL A 126 -8.11 2.35 -8.44
N TYR A 127 -6.97 2.21 -9.10
CA TYR A 127 -5.71 1.83 -8.48
C TYR A 127 -4.70 2.96 -8.58
N SER A 128 -4.16 3.39 -7.44
CA SER A 128 -3.08 4.36 -7.39
C SER A 128 -2.03 3.96 -6.36
N HIS A 129 -0.81 3.69 -6.83
CA HIS A 129 0.35 3.48 -5.97
C HIS A 129 1.18 4.77 -5.96
N MET A 130 0.87 5.66 -5.01
CA MET A 130 1.57 6.93 -4.86
C MET A 130 2.90 6.72 -4.12
N SER A 131 4.01 7.22 -4.70
CA SER A 131 5.31 7.23 -4.03
C SER A 131 5.39 8.29 -2.93
N LEU A 132 4.44 8.25 -1.98
CA LEU A 132 4.38 9.13 -0.81
C LEU A 132 4.23 8.28 0.45
N PRO A 133 4.90 8.64 1.52
CA PRO A 133 5.89 9.71 1.72
C PRO A 133 7.34 9.31 1.39
N HIS A 134 7.55 8.36 0.47
CA HIS A 134 8.86 7.84 0.04
C HIS A 134 9.76 8.93 -0.57
N ASP A 135 11.08 8.79 -0.44
CA ASP A 135 12.05 9.61 -1.16
C ASP A 135 11.94 9.43 -2.69
N PRO A 136 12.34 10.45 -3.50
CA PRO A 136 12.81 11.77 -3.09
C PRO A 136 11.69 12.61 -2.45
N TYR A 137 12.06 13.36 -1.41
CA TYR A 137 11.15 14.25 -0.72
C TYR A 137 10.95 15.52 -1.55
N ILE A 138 9.79 15.66 -2.15
CA ILE A 138 9.46 16.70 -3.13
C ILE A 138 8.40 17.69 -2.65
N PHE A 139 7.83 17.44 -1.48
CA PHE A 139 6.83 18.29 -0.83
C PHE A 139 7.25 18.64 0.60
N ASP A 140 7.05 19.91 0.99
CA ASP A 140 6.91 20.26 2.39
C ASP A 140 5.47 19.99 2.88
N ARG A 141 5.18 20.25 4.15
CA ARG A 141 3.85 20.05 4.76
C ARG A 141 2.72 20.82 4.09
N ASP A 142 3.05 21.95 3.47
CA ASP A 142 2.09 22.86 2.81
C ASP A 142 1.97 22.59 1.30
N GLY A 143 2.72 21.60 0.80
CA GLY A 143 2.72 21.19 -0.59
C GLY A 143 3.62 22.02 -1.51
N ASN A 144 4.50 22.84 -0.96
CA ASN A 144 5.49 23.54 -1.75
C ASN A 144 6.57 22.57 -2.24
N SER A 145 7.19 22.91 -3.38
CA SER A 145 8.31 22.14 -3.91
C SER A 145 9.54 22.26 -3.01
N VAL A 146 10.17 21.12 -2.73
CA VAL A 146 11.38 21.04 -1.93
C VAL A 146 12.51 20.49 -2.77
N ILE A 147 13.70 21.08 -2.65
CA ILE A 147 14.96 20.47 -3.07
C ILE A 147 15.54 19.83 -1.81
N PHE A 148 15.50 18.51 -1.75
CA PHE A 148 16.04 17.81 -0.59
C PHE A 148 17.54 17.60 -0.72
N ASP A 149 18.25 17.91 0.36
CA ASP A 149 19.68 17.65 0.56
C ASP A 149 19.86 17.37 2.05
N PHE A 150 20.06 16.11 2.40
CA PHE A 150 20.27 15.73 3.79
C PHE A 150 21.68 15.16 4.00
N LYS A 151 22.26 15.46 5.16
CA LYS A 151 23.62 15.08 5.54
C LYS A 151 23.64 13.96 6.58
N ASN A 152 22.50 13.66 7.16
CA ASN A 152 22.37 12.66 8.22
C ASN A 152 20.91 12.17 8.33
N LEU A 153 20.71 11.05 9.05
CA LEU A 153 19.42 10.41 9.21
C LEU A 153 18.36 11.29 9.91
N ASN A 154 18.76 12.27 10.72
CA ASN A 154 17.79 13.14 11.38
C ASN A 154 17.21 14.15 10.38
N GLU A 155 18.03 14.74 9.54
CA GLU A 155 17.59 15.63 8.46
C GLU A 155 16.69 14.85 7.47
N GLU A 156 17.06 13.62 7.11
CA GLU A 156 16.22 12.76 6.28
C GLU A 156 14.84 12.51 6.90
N ARG A 157 14.79 12.23 8.22
CA ARG A 157 13.52 12.07 8.95
C ARG A 157 12.67 13.33 8.94
N ASP A 158 13.27 14.51 9.01
CA ASP A 158 12.54 15.77 8.95
C ASP A 158 11.87 15.97 7.60
N TYR A 159 12.58 15.71 6.48
CA TYR A 159 11.98 15.74 5.15
C TYR A 159 10.85 14.71 4.99
N TYR A 160 11.07 13.48 5.48
CA TYR A 160 10.03 12.45 5.51
C TYR A 160 8.77 12.92 6.24
N LEU A 161 8.93 13.51 7.44
CA LEU A 161 7.82 13.98 8.25
C LEU A 161 7.05 15.14 7.61
N GLU A 162 7.73 16.06 6.95
CA GLU A 162 7.06 17.12 6.20
C GLU A 162 6.22 16.55 5.05
N GLN A 163 6.81 15.65 4.25
CA GLN A 163 6.07 15.00 3.16
C GLN A 163 4.94 14.10 3.68
N LEU A 164 5.09 13.44 4.83
CA LEU A 164 4.02 12.67 5.47
C LEU A 164 2.85 13.56 5.89
N LYS A 165 3.10 14.74 6.47
CA LYS A 165 2.04 15.70 6.84
C LYS A 165 1.25 16.17 5.62
N PHE A 166 1.95 16.48 4.52
CA PHE A 166 1.32 16.80 3.25
C PHE A 166 0.44 15.63 2.76
N THR A 167 1.00 14.42 2.74
CA THR A 167 0.30 13.20 2.33
C THR A 167 -0.97 12.99 3.14
N ASN A 168 -0.88 13.10 4.46
CA ASN A 168 -2.04 12.97 5.36
C ASN A 168 -3.13 14.01 5.04
N SER A 169 -2.75 15.27 4.85
CA SER A 169 -3.69 16.34 4.54
C SER A 169 -4.41 16.08 3.22
N LYS A 170 -3.66 15.76 2.16
CA LYS A 170 -4.23 15.48 0.83
C LYS A 170 -5.08 14.22 0.80
N THR A 171 -4.71 13.20 1.56
CA THR A 171 -5.51 11.98 1.70
C THR A 171 -6.87 12.27 2.35
N ILE A 172 -6.92 13.09 3.40
CA ILE A 172 -8.20 13.47 4.02
C ILE A 172 -9.06 14.29 3.06
N GLU A 173 -8.47 15.26 2.34
CA GLU A 173 -9.20 16.04 1.32
C GLU A 173 -9.80 15.13 0.23
N LEU A 174 -9.02 14.20 -0.29
CA LEU A 174 -9.45 13.21 -1.28
C LEU A 174 -10.63 12.35 -0.78
N ILE A 175 -10.50 11.81 0.43
CA ILE A 175 -11.54 10.98 1.07
C ILE A 175 -12.83 11.79 1.22
N ASP A 176 -12.76 13.04 1.68
CA ASP A 176 -13.92 13.89 1.86
C ASP A 176 -14.67 14.12 0.54
N LEU A 177 -13.94 14.31 -0.56
CA LEU A 177 -14.53 14.47 -1.88
C LEU A 177 -15.21 13.17 -2.35
N ILE A 178 -14.57 12.01 -2.16
CA ILE A 178 -15.13 10.71 -2.55
C ILE A 178 -16.40 10.39 -1.73
N ILE A 179 -16.35 10.55 -0.40
CA ILE A 179 -17.48 10.23 0.48
C ILE A 179 -18.66 11.22 0.29
N LYS A 180 -18.36 12.47 -0.08
CA LYS A 180 -19.38 13.49 -0.37
C LYS A 180 -20.17 13.18 -1.62
N ASP A 181 -19.57 12.52 -2.60
CA ASP A 181 -20.27 12.09 -3.81
C ASP A 181 -21.23 10.93 -3.48
N LYS A 182 -22.52 11.23 -3.47
CA LYS A 182 -23.57 10.25 -3.18
C LYS A 182 -24.11 9.55 -4.43
N SER A 183 -23.57 9.84 -5.61
CA SER A 183 -23.93 9.15 -6.84
C SER A 183 -23.50 7.69 -6.85
N ARG A 184 -22.45 7.37 -6.06
CA ARG A 184 -21.88 6.02 -5.96
C ARG A 184 -21.64 5.62 -4.50
N THR A 185 -21.74 4.32 -4.23
CA THR A 185 -21.22 3.74 -2.99
C THR A 185 -19.77 3.33 -3.23
N SER A 186 -18.85 3.95 -2.50
CA SER A 186 -17.41 3.70 -2.67
C SER A 186 -16.86 2.85 -1.54
N ILE A 187 -16.06 1.85 -1.90
CA ILE A 187 -15.14 1.15 -1.00
C ILE A 187 -13.80 1.87 -1.11
N ILE A 188 -13.16 2.20 0.02
CA ILE A 188 -11.85 2.85 0.02
C ILE A 188 -10.87 2.02 0.84
N ILE A 189 -9.76 1.64 0.22
CA ILE A 189 -8.65 0.95 0.85
C ILE A 189 -7.45 1.88 0.83
N LEU A 190 -6.97 2.28 2.00
CA LEU A 190 -5.71 2.98 2.15
C LEU A 190 -4.70 1.99 2.73
N GLN A 191 -3.65 1.73 1.99
CA GLN A 191 -2.68 0.71 2.38
C GLN A 191 -1.28 1.12 1.94
N SER A 192 -0.30 1.10 2.85
CA SER A 192 1.08 1.15 2.43
C SER A 192 1.59 -0.26 2.16
N ASP A 193 2.46 -0.38 1.19
CA ASP A 193 3.02 -1.65 0.73
C ASP A 193 4.03 -2.24 1.73
N HIS A 194 4.73 -1.39 2.47
CA HIS A 194 5.65 -1.76 3.55
C HIS A 194 5.83 -0.60 4.54
N GLY A 195 6.60 -0.83 5.60
CA GLY A 195 6.98 0.16 6.59
C GLY A 195 8.09 1.11 6.10
N GLN A 196 8.52 2.02 6.99
CA GLN A 196 9.54 2.99 6.64
C GLN A 196 10.94 2.34 6.66
N ARG A 197 11.86 2.85 5.81
CA ARG A 197 13.15 2.23 5.53
C ARG A 197 14.37 3.03 5.99
N ILE A 198 14.17 4.23 6.54
CA ILE A 198 15.25 5.13 6.97
C ILE A 198 16.08 4.47 8.06
N GLY A 199 17.39 4.33 7.82
CA GLY A 199 18.33 3.80 8.80
C GLY A 199 18.23 2.29 9.04
N ILE A 200 17.68 1.53 8.09
CA ILE A 200 17.67 0.06 8.15
C ILE A 200 19.03 -0.49 7.67
N ASP A 201 19.65 -1.35 8.48
CA ASP A 201 20.74 -2.20 8.03
C ASP A 201 20.16 -3.49 7.43
N TRP A 202 20.16 -3.58 6.12
CA TRP A 202 19.52 -4.68 5.39
C TRP A 202 20.28 -5.99 5.48
N GLU A 203 21.60 -5.95 5.69
CA GLU A 203 22.43 -7.15 5.78
C GLU A 203 22.44 -7.73 7.20
N ASN A 204 22.40 -6.86 8.22
CA ASN A 204 22.46 -7.23 9.62
C ASN A 204 21.37 -6.50 10.44
N PRO A 205 20.08 -6.75 10.16
CA PRO A 205 19.01 -6.03 10.85
C PRO A 205 18.88 -6.47 12.32
N THR A 206 18.60 -5.51 13.19
CA THR A 206 18.05 -5.82 14.50
C THR A 206 16.56 -6.16 14.40
N ASN A 207 15.99 -6.81 15.41
CA ASN A 207 14.54 -7.09 15.44
C ASN A 207 13.72 -5.80 15.28
N ASP A 208 14.12 -4.70 15.92
CA ASP A 208 13.47 -3.39 15.78
C ASP A 208 13.49 -2.87 14.33
N MET A 209 14.58 -3.09 13.60
CA MET A 209 14.67 -2.70 12.19
C MET A 209 13.74 -3.56 11.32
N VAL A 210 13.65 -4.86 11.59
CA VAL A 210 12.72 -5.77 10.91
C VAL A 210 11.29 -5.30 11.13
N VAL A 211 10.88 -5.12 12.39
CA VAL A 211 9.53 -4.64 12.75
C VAL A 211 9.22 -3.31 12.09
N LYS A 212 10.13 -2.33 12.18
CA LYS A 212 9.97 -1.02 11.59
C LYS A 212 9.78 -1.04 10.06
N SER A 213 10.48 -1.92 9.35
CA SER A 213 10.38 -2.05 7.90
C SER A 213 9.11 -2.76 7.43
N LEU A 214 8.51 -3.58 8.29
CA LEU A 214 7.27 -4.29 8.03
C LEU A 214 6.03 -3.56 8.60
N ASN A 215 6.19 -2.67 9.59
CA ASN A 215 5.09 -1.88 10.17
C ASN A 215 4.54 -0.94 9.12
N ASN A 216 3.44 -1.35 8.49
CA ASN A 216 2.76 -0.62 7.42
C ASN A 216 1.51 0.10 7.93
N PHE A 217 0.80 0.78 7.05
CA PHE A 217 -0.46 1.46 7.34
C PHE A 217 -1.58 0.83 6.54
N ASN A 218 -2.67 0.43 7.22
CA ASN A 218 -3.90 -0.05 6.59
C ASN A 218 -5.11 0.64 7.20
N ALA A 219 -6.04 1.10 6.35
CA ALA A 219 -7.32 1.64 6.76
C ALA A 219 -8.37 1.35 5.69
N TYR A 220 -9.58 0.98 6.13
CA TYR A 220 -10.62 0.46 5.27
C TYR A 220 -11.92 1.21 5.50
N TYR A 221 -12.51 1.78 4.46
CA TYR A 221 -13.89 2.30 4.47
C TYR A 221 -14.76 1.32 3.68
N LEU A 222 -15.59 0.56 4.42
CA LEU A 222 -16.34 -0.59 3.91
C LEU A 222 -17.82 -0.43 4.23
N PRO A 223 -18.59 0.35 3.45
CA PRO A 223 -20.01 0.55 3.70
C PRO A 223 -20.82 -0.73 3.42
N GLY A 224 -21.79 -1.01 4.28
CA GLY A 224 -22.75 -2.11 4.09
C GLY A 224 -22.28 -3.49 4.55
N VAL A 225 -21.11 -3.60 5.17
CA VAL A 225 -20.60 -4.85 5.76
C VAL A 225 -20.25 -4.66 7.23
N GLU A 226 -20.20 -5.77 7.97
CA GLU A 226 -19.79 -5.77 9.37
C GLU A 226 -18.31 -5.38 9.50
N LYS A 227 -17.99 -4.70 10.59
CA LYS A 227 -16.61 -4.17 10.79
C LYS A 227 -15.61 -5.24 11.20
N ASP A 228 -16.06 -6.34 11.74
CA ASP A 228 -15.27 -7.47 12.22
C ASP A 228 -14.62 -8.32 11.11
N ILE A 229 -14.99 -8.07 9.85
CA ILE A 229 -14.28 -8.69 8.72
C ILE A 229 -12.83 -8.23 8.60
N ILE A 230 -12.49 -7.09 9.19
CA ILE A 230 -11.13 -6.56 9.30
C ILE A 230 -10.68 -6.81 10.75
N TYR A 231 -9.71 -7.66 10.91
CA TYR A 231 -9.16 -8.08 12.21
C TYR A 231 -7.76 -7.49 12.45
N ASP A 232 -7.36 -7.44 13.71
CA ASP A 232 -6.01 -6.98 14.10
C ASP A 232 -4.95 -7.96 13.58
N GLY A 233 -3.88 -7.46 13.00
CA GLY A 233 -2.83 -8.26 12.40
C GLY A 233 -3.12 -8.76 10.98
N MET A 234 -4.26 -8.41 10.37
CA MET A 234 -4.57 -8.77 8.98
C MET A 234 -3.53 -8.21 8.02
N THR A 235 -2.81 -9.10 7.34
CA THR A 235 -1.77 -8.71 6.39
C THR A 235 -2.31 -8.40 5.00
N PRO A 236 -1.56 -7.63 4.16
CA PRO A 236 -1.98 -7.23 2.82
C PRO A 236 -2.38 -8.37 1.88
N VAL A 237 -1.81 -9.58 2.03
CA VAL A 237 -2.19 -10.74 1.21
C VAL A 237 -3.67 -11.11 1.38
N ASN A 238 -4.27 -10.81 2.53
CA ASN A 238 -5.67 -11.08 2.85
C ASN A 238 -6.62 -9.93 2.49
N THR A 239 -6.11 -8.74 2.18
CA THR A 239 -6.94 -7.57 1.88
C THR A 239 -8.01 -7.87 0.82
N PHE A 240 -7.60 -8.27 -0.38
CA PHE A 240 -8.57 -8.54 -1.46
C PHE A 240 -9.31 -9.86 -1.30
N ARG A 241 -8.79 -10.85 -0.59
CA ARG A 241 -9.54 -12.06 -0.20
C ARG A 241 -10.75 -11.69 0.63
N THR A 242 -10.55 -10.86 1.67
CA THR A 242 -11.62 -10.34 2.53
C THR A 242 -12.63 -9.50 1.75
N ILE A 243 -12.18 -8.58 0.90
CA ILE A 243 -13.06 -7.72 0.08
C ILE A 243 -13.89 -8.55 -0.91
N PHE A 244 -13.28 -9.51 -1.60
CA PHE A 244 -14.02 -10.36 -2.54
C PHE A 244 -15.04 -11.26 -1.84
N ASN A 245 -14.72 -11.78 -0.66
CA ASN A 245 -15.69 -12.55 0.14
C ASN A 245 -16.85 -11.66 0.58
N ALA A 246 -16.58 -10.47 1.09
CA ALA A 246 -17.60 -9.58 1.65
C ALA A 246 -18.55 -8.96 0.61
N TYR A 247 -18.05 -8.62 -0.58
CA TYR A 247 -18.82 -7.84 -1.56
C TYR A 247 -19.17 -8.60 -2.85
N PHE A 248 -18.50 -9.73 -3.13
CA PHE A 248 -18.65 -10.42 -4.40
C PHE A 248 -19.04 -11.90 -4.26
N ASN A 249 -19.50 -12.31 -3.09
CA ASN A 249 -19.90 -13.69 -2.78
C ASN A 249 -18.83 -14.73 -3.18
N GLN A 250 -17.56 -14.38 -2.98
CA GLN A 250 -16.48 -15.34 -3.15
C GLN A 250 -16.21 -16.06 -1.83
N GLU A 251 -15.51 -17.18 -1.92
CA GLU A 251 -15.13 -18.02 -0.77
C GLU A 251 -13.60 -18.23 -0.76
N PHE A 252 -12.85 -17.14 -0.89
CA PHE A 252 -11.40 -17.22 -0.75
C PHE A 252 -11.05 -17.60 0.69
N GLU A 253 -10.23 -18.63 0.85
CA GLU A 253 -9.63 -18.97 2.13
C GLU A 253 -8.82 -17.76 2.65
N ILE A 254 -8.98 -17.41 3.92
CA ILE A 254 -8.11 -16.42 4.57
C ILE A 254 -6.82 -17.14 4.92
N LEU A 255 -5.72 -16.65 4.38
CA LEU A 255 -4.40 -17.23 4.60
C LEU A 255 -3.91 -16.90 6.03
N GLU A 256 -3.09 -17.77 6.59
CA GLU A 256 -2.32 -17.46 7.80
C GLU A 256 -1.51 -16.18 7.59
N ASP A 257 -1.55 -15.24 8.53
CA ASP A 257 -0.82 -13.98 8.44
C ASP A 257 0.66 -14.21 8.78
N ARG A 258 1.52 -14.12 7.77
CA ARG A 258 2.95 -14.41 7.85
C ARG A 258 3.78 -13.26 7.32
N HIS A 259 4.98 -13.11 7.88
CA HIS A 259 5.89 -12.02 7.58
C HIS A 259 7.26 -12.56 7.18
N PHE A 260 7.85 -11.97 6.15
CA PHE A 260 9.11 -12.44 5.59
C PHE A 260 10.08 -11.28 5.44
N TRP A 261 11.27 -11.47 5.97
CA TRP A 261 12.41 -10.61 5.71
C TRP A 261 13.12 -11.03 4.43
N VAL A 262 13.59 -10.03 3.70
CA VAL A 262 14.47 -10.19 2.56
C VAL A 262 15.56 -9.14 2.71
N SER A 263 16.82 -9.57 2.77
CA SER A 263 17.96 -8.72 3.07
C SER A 263 18.31 -7.72 1.95
N SER A 264 17.90 -8.00 0.72
CA SER A 264 18.30 -7.21 -0.43
C SER A 264 17.37 -7.43 -1.63
N ASP A 265 17.17 -6.40 -2.44
CA ASP A 265 16.55 -6.53 -3.77
C ASP A 265 17.42 -7.30 -4.77
N ARG A 266 18.69 -7.56 -4.43
CA ARG A 266 19.60 -8.41 -5.23
C ARG A 266 19.39 -9.90 -4.97
N GLU A 267 18.78 -10.27 -3.84
CA GLU A 267 18.40 -11.64 -3.49
C GLU A 267 16.90 -11.70 -3.10
N PRO A 268 15.98 -11.26 -3.98
CA PRO A 268 14.57 -11.06 -3.65
C PRO A 268 13.83 -12.35 -3.30
N TYR A 269 14.42 -13.50 -3.56
CA TYR A 269 13.82 -14.82 -3.33
C TYR A 269 14.41 -15.57 -2.12
N LYS A 270 15.28 -14.91 -1.36
CA LYS A 270 15.86 -15.46 -0.12
C LYS A 270 15.01 -15.04 1.08
N PHE A 271 13.86 -15.67 1.21
CA PHE A 271 12.89 -15.37 2.26
C PHE A 271 13.35 -15.97 3.60
N ILE A 272 13.32 -15.13 4.64
CA ILE A 272 13.48 -15.51 6.04
C ILE A 272 12.17 -15.19 6.74
N GLU A 273 11.50 -16.19 7.28
CA GLU A 273 10.28 -15.96 8.04
C GLU A 273 10.60 -15.27 9.37
N VAL A 274 9.87 -14.20 9.67
CA VAL A 274 10.05 -13.35 10.86
C VAL A 274 8.74 -13.14 11.63
N THR A 275 7.76 -14.00 11.40
CA THR A 275 6.43 -13.91 12.02
C THR A 275 6.52 -13.92 13.54
N ASP A 276 7.38 -14.77 14.12
CA ASP A 276 7.58 -14.85 15.58
C ASP A 276 8.14 -13.53 16.15
N ILE A 277 9.06 -12.88 15.43
CA ILE A 277 9.62 -11.57 15.85
C ILE A 277 8.52 -10.51 15.91
N ILE A 278 7.61 -10.50 14.94
CA ILE A 278 6.49 -9.56 14.91
C ILE A 278 5.54 -9.84 16.10
N ASN A 279 5.16 -11.08 16.31
CA ASN A 279 4.23 -11.49 17.38
C ASN A 279 4.77 -11.17 18.78
N GLU A 280 6.05 -11.46 19.05
CA GLU A 280 6.69 -11.20 20.36
C GLU A 280 6.71 -9.69 20.71
N LEU A 281 6.92 -8.83 19.72
CA LEU A 281 6.97 -7.37 19.95
C LEU A 281 5.60 -6.73 20.04
N SER A 282 4.60 -7.28 19.35
CA SER A 282 3.20 -6.87 19.50
C SER A 282 2.70 -7.11 20.94
N GLU A 283 2.98 -8.28 21.51
CA GLU A 283 2.60 -8.61 22.88
C GLU A 283 3.27 -7.73 23.96
N THR A 284 4.48 -7.21 23.69
CA THR A 284 5.19 -6.34 24.62
C THR A 284 4.68 -4.92 24.63
N ASN A 285 4.05 -4.43 23.57
CA ASN A 285 3.48 -3.10 23.46
C ASN A 285 2.05 -2.99 24.05
N ASP A 286 1.38 -4.12 24.31
CA ASP A 286 0.06 -4.18 24.97
C ASP A 286 0.18 -4.21 26.51
N ARG A 287 1.40 -4.17 27.10
CA ARG A 287 1.67 -4.11 28.54
C ARG A 287 2.11 -2.72 28.97
#